data_cedede70daba6186b6de40b5953d18bd
#
_entry.id   cedede70daba6186b6de40b5953d18bd
#
_cell.length_a   1.000
_cell.length_b   1.000
_cell.length_c   1.000
_cell.angle_alpha   90.00
_cell.angle_beta   90.00
_cell.angle_gamma   90.00
#
_symmetry.space_group_name_H-M   'P 1'
#
loop_
_entity.id
_entity.type
_entity.pdbx_description
1 polymer ?
#
loop_
_entity_poly.entity_id
_entity_poly.type
_entity_poly.pdbx_seq_one_letter_code
_entity_poly.pdbx_strand_id
1 'polypeptide(L)'
;MPPGSTSLVEAAGRLYATGGGAYRVVYAQEQADPPFAIVTPMRAASTGRDSRVTLAVAAPMSTLRFYLNDRPIEDAEVPPTTTLLNYLRQRAHLTGTKEGCAEGDCGACTVVLLDAETDPAAPRFRAVNACLMFVPMVQGRRVYTVEGLRRDGALHPVQAAMVERLGSQCGYCTPGVVMSAFEACYRDDLHEPWQLDDQMCGNLCRCTGYRPIRDAVHMVAGTCPKDIFKTRRAEAKPAALEFVRASEGRCYLQPTSLAALWAAIAERPRARLVCGGTDLALLVTQRYQDLPELIALEGVPELRGVGRGADGWFEIGATTTLTDLEAACMGPLRPLTPLLRILRYFASRQIKHRATVGGNLCNASPIGDLAPALIALGAQVVLRSAAGARTLPLEQFFLAYRKTALQPGEVLAAVRVPEPAPGARVAAYKVSKRRELDISAVAAGLYVETCPEGLVTEVRAAFGGMAATPARARGLEAALRGKPWTEATVEAALPALADDFKPLSDHRCSAWFRGQVAENLVRGFYLETAATPRPELPPRPTATVRLEVVP
;
A
#
# COMPACT_ATOMS: atom_id res chain seq x y z
N MET A 1 -55.09 9.48 12.54
CA MET A 1 -54.24 8.85 11.51
C MET A 1 -54.38 7.34 11.68
N PRO A 2 -54.70 6.56 10.65
CA PRO A 2 -54.80 5.11 10.79
C PRO A 2 -53.39 4.50 10.90
N PRO A 3 -53.18 3.44 11.66
CA PRO A 3 -51.89 2.75 11.77
C PRO A 3 -51.66 1.91 10.51
N GLY A 4 -50.60 2.17 9.77
CA GLY A 4 -50.16 1.28 8.70
C GLY A 4 -49.62 1.89 7.41
N SER A 5 -49.25 3.16 7.36
CA SER A 5 -48.56 3.69 6.17
C SER A 5 -47.04 3.68 6.37
N THR A 6 -46.36 2.74 5.72
CA THR A 6 -44.90 2.73 5.56
C THR A 6 -44.54 3.80 4.55
N SER A 7 -43.86 4.87 4.97
CA SER A 7 -43.30 5.82 4.04
C SER A 7 -41.90 5.35 3.60
N LEU A 8 -41.72 5.22 2.30
CA LEU A 8 -40.44 4.99 1.66
C LEU A 8 -39.81 6.35 1.32
N VAL A 9 -38.61 6.60 1.78
CA VAL A 9 -37.82 7.79 1.41
C VAL A 9 -36.65 7.33 0.56
N GLU A 10 -36.59 7.84 -0.65
CA GLU A 10 -35.50 7.59 -1.59
C GLU A 10 -34.46 8.69 -1.44
N ALA A 11 -33.24 8.32 -1.09
CA ALA A 11 -32.09 9.21 -1.15
C ALA A 11 -30.87 8.44 -1.66
N ALA A 12 -30.36 8.86 -2.80
CA ALA A 12 -29.14 8.33 -3.41
C ALA A 12 -29.11 6.81 -3.64
N GLY A 13 -30.20 6.23 -4.18
CA GLY A 13 -30.26 4.81 -4.53
C GLY A 13 -30.38 3.85 -3.35
N ARG A 14 -30.72 4.32 -2.16
CA ARG A 14 -30.97 3.49 -0.96
C ARG A 14 -32.38 3.72 -0.44
N LEU A 15 -33.12 2.63 -0.26
CA LEU A 15 -34.46 2.63 0.37
C LEU A 15 -34.31 2.34 1.87
N TYR A 16 -34.87 3.21 2.71
CA TYR A 16 -34.94 3.01 4.15
C TYR A 16 -36.40 2.84 4.57
N ALA A 17 -36.67 1.85 5.41
CA ALA A 17 -37.97 1.66 6.03
C ALA A 17 -37.88 1.96 7.53
N THR A 18 -38.79 2.80 8.07
CA THR A 18 -38.89 3.10 9.51
C THR A 18 -40.09 2.42 10.11
N GLY A 19 -39.91 1.56 11.12
CA GLY A 19 -40.95 0.86 11.87
C GLY A 19 -40.41 -0.42 12.52
N GLY A 20 -40.80 -0.74 13.74
CA GLY A 20 -40.26 -1.86 14.53
C GLY A 20 -40.63 -3.24 13.96
N GLY A 21 -39.71 -3.88 13.29
CA GLY A 21 -39.82 -5.25 12.76
C GLY A 21 -38.61 -5.62 11.93
N ALA A 22 -38.35 -6.92 11.69
CA ALA A 22 -37.20 -7.42 10.95
C ALA A 22 -37.10 -6.81 9.54
N TYR A 23 -35.98 -6.17 9.23
CA TYR A 23 -35.76 -5.42 7.99
C TYR A 23 -35.26 -6.31 6.85
N ARG A 24 -35.83 -6.13 5.66
CA ARG A 24 -35.31 -6.67 4.40
C ARG A 24 -34.78 -5.48 3.58
N VAL A 25 -33.48 -5.40 3.35
CA VAL A 25 -32.89 -4.40 2.45
C VAL A 25 -32.96 -4.95 1.03
N VAL A 26 -33.68 -4.28 0.14
CA VAL A 26 -33.74 -4.61 -1.29
C VAL A 26 -32.95 -3.53 -2.03
N TYR A 27 -31.91 -3.93 -2.72
CA TYR A 27 -31.17 -3.04 -3.65
C TYR A 27 -31.80 -3.17 -5.03
N ALA A 28 -32.20 -2.05 -5.63
CA ALA A 28 -32.53 -2.02 -7.04
C ALA A 28 -31.23 -1.97 -7.86
N GLN A 29 -31.06 -2.93 -8.76
CA GLN A 29 -29.95 -2.96 -9.70
C GLN A 29 -30.28 -2.09 -10.92
N GLU A 30 -29.44 -1.10 -11.20
CA GLU A 30 -29.16 -0.66 -12.56
C GLU A 30 -27.73 -1.10 -12.92
N GLN A 31 -27.70 -2.04 -13.83
CA GLN A 31 -26.68 -2.50 -14.77
C GLN A 31 -25.22 -2.71 -14.31
N ALA A 32 -24.84 -3.98 -14.45
CA ALA A 32 -23.51 -4.55 -14.67
C ALA A 32 -22.59 -4.66 -13.44
N ASP A 33 -22.78 -5.77 -12.67
CA ASP A 33 -21.67 -6.60 -12.22
C ASP A 33 -22.18 -7.87 -11.51
N PRO A 34 -21.40 -8.95 -11.38
CA PRO A 34 -21.89 -10.31 -11.16
C PRO A 34 -22.64 -10.50 -9.83
N PRO A 35 -23.51 -11.50 -9.74
CA PRO A 35 -24.53 -11.58 -8.70
C PRO A 35 -23.92 -11.84 -7.32
N PHE A 36 -24.24 -10.98 -6.36
CA PHE A 36 -24.05 -11.28 -4.95
C PHE A 36 -24.97 -12.41 -4.54
N ALA A 37 -24.41 -13.49 -4.01
CA ALA A 37 -25.17 -14.57 -3.44
C ALA A 37 -26.00 -14.07 -2.25
N ILE A 38 -27.32 -14.16 -2.37
CA ILE A 38 -28.26 -13.90 -1.28
C ILE A 38 -28.19 -15.11 -0.35
N VAL A 39 -27.62 -14.95 0.84
CA VAL A 39 -27.68 -15.96 1.88
C VAL A 39 -29.04 -15.85 2.56
N THR A 40 -29.97 -16.75 2.21
CA THR A 40 -31.19 -16.98 3.00
C THR A 40 -30.84 -17.86 4.19
N PRO A 41 -31.30 -17.54 5.42
CA PRO A 41 -31.10 -18.43 6.54
C PRO A 41 -31.95 -19.70 6.33
N MET A 42 -31.28 -20.84 6.17
CA MET A 42 -31.92 -22.14 6.25
C MET A 42 -32.33 -22.42 7.70
N ARG A 43 -33.60 -22.74 7.91
CA ARG A 43 -34.10 -23.28 9.16
C ARG A 43 -33.30 -24.55 9.51
N ALA A 44 -32.85 -24.63 10.75
CA ALA A 44 -32.21 -25.79 11.30
C ALA A 44 -33.17 -26.99 11.23
N ALA A 45 -32.78 -28.05 10.52
CA ALA A 45 -33.31 -29.39 10.70
C ALA A 45 -32.35 -30.12 11.66
N SER A 46 -32.88 -30.44 12.83
CA SER A 46 -32.24 -31.30 13.81
C SER A 46 -32.25 -32.74 13.32
N THR A 47 -31.10 -33.37 13.10
CA THR A 47 -30.90 -34.79 13.37
C THR A 47 -29.41 -35.09 13.52
N GLY A 48 -29.11 -35.72 14.65
CA GLY A 48 -27.82 -36.02 15.17
C GLY A 48 -26.92 -36.92 14.33
N ARG A 49 -25.65 -36.74 14.58
CA ARG A 49 -24.71 -37.77 15.03
C ARG A 49 -23.35 -37.12 15.28
N ASP A 50 -22.89 -37.29 16.51
CA ASP A 50 -21.51 -37.06 16.91
C ASP A 50 -20.52 -37.66 15.89
N SER A 51 -19.71 -36.80 15.30
CA SER A 51 -18.39 -37.16 14.83
C SER A 51 -17.42 -36.19 15.50
N ARG A 52 -16.88 -36.61 16.63
CA ARG A 52 -15.72 -36.00 17.27
C ARG A 52 -14.59 -35.96 16.25
N VAL A 53 -14.42 -34.82 15.57
CA VAL A 53 -13.19 -34.51 14.88
C VAL A 53 -12.16 -34.28 16.01
N THR A 54 -11.25 -35.24 16.14
CA THR A 54 -10.09 -35.15 17.00
C THR A 54 -9.28 -33.93 16.50
N LEU A 55 -9.37 -32.84 17.22
CA LEU A 55 -8.52 -31.65 17.01
C LEU A 55 -7.06 -32.12 17.23
N ALA A 56 -6.32 -32.21 16.15
CA ALA A 56 -4.88 -32.32 16.20
C ALA A 56 -4.33 -31.18 17.07
N VAL A 57 -3.36 -31.51 17.90
CA VAL A 57 -2.68 -30.73 18.92
C VAL A 57 -2.73 -29.23 18.62
N ALA A 58 -3.62 -28.52 19.29
CA ALA A 58 -3.69 -27.07 19.23
C ALA A 58 -2.36 -26.53 19.76
N ALA A 59 -1.57 -25.90 18.92
CA ALA A 59 -0.44 -25.10 19.38
C ALA A 59 -0.95 -24.17 20.50
N PRO A 60 -0.23 -24.02 21.63
CA PRO A 60 -0.71 -23.21 22.73
C PRO A 60 -1.01 -21.80 22.24
N MET A 61 -2.22 -21.32 22.53
CA MET A 61 -2.63 -19.97 22.14
C MET A 61 -1.66 -18.94 22.74
N SER A 62 -1.07 -18.11 21.88
CA SER A 62 -0.15 -17.08 22.30
C SER A 62 -0.89 -15.90 22.93
N THR A 63 -0.40 -15.40 24.04
CA THR A 63 -0.78 -14.09 24.55
C THR A 63 -0.15 -13.01 23.66
N LEU A 64 -0.91 -12.05 23.21
CA LEU A 64 -0.39 -10.88 22.50
C LEU A 64 0.50 -10.08 23.47
N ARG A 65 1.74 -9.85 23.05
CA ARG A 65 2.73 -9.10 23.84
C ARG A 65 3.37 -8.03 22.99
N PHE A 66 3.32 -6.80 23.45
CA PHE A 66 3.99 -5.68 22.79
C PHE A 66 4.24 -4.54 23.79
N TYR A 67 4.94 -3.49 23.40
CA TYR A 67 5.12 -2.31 24.22
C TYR A 67 4.26 -1.17 23.68
N LEU A 68 3.46 -0.57 24.54
CA LEU A 68 2.65 0.61 24.23
C LEU A 68 3.12 1.79 25.07
N ASN A 69 3.71 2.80 24.43
CA ASN A 69 4.31 3.95 25.12
C ASN A 69 5.31 3.54 26.21
N ASP A 70 6.16 2.54 25.89
CA ASP A 70 7.15 1.89 26.75
C ASP A 70 6.58 1.02 27.91
N ARG A 71 5.26 0.88 28.01
CA ARG A 71 4.62 -0.02 28.96
C ARG A 71 4.43 -1.39 28.31
N PRO A 72 4.82 -2.49 28.96
CA PRO A 72 4.51 -3.82 28.45
C PRO A 72 3.00 -4.06 28.49
N ILE A 73 2.48 -4.61 27.42
CA ILE A 73 1.09 -5.03 27.28
C ILE A 73 1.05 -6.53 27.06
N GLU A 74 0.16 -7.19 27.78
CA GLU A 74 -0.20 -8.59 27.57
C GLU A 74 -1.73 -8.69 27.44
N ASP A 75 -2.21 -9.29 26.37
CA ASP A 75 -3.64 -9.47 26.11
C ASP A 75 -3.91 -10.86 25.53
N ALA A 76 -4.59 -11.69 26.32
CA ALA A 76 -4.95 -13.05 25.94
C ALA A 76 -6.35 -13.14 25.30
N GLU A 77 -7.09 -12.05 25.18
CA GLU A 77 -8.52 -12.09 24.82
C GLU A 77 -8.85 -11.30 23.55
N VAL A 78 -7.92 -10.49 23.02
CA VAL A 78 -8.19 -9.63 21.87
C VAL A 78 -8.54 -10.45 20.62
N PRO A 79 -9.66 -10.16 19.94
CA PRO A 79 -10.00 -10.80 18.67
C PRO A 79 -8.95 -10.53 17.60
N PRO A 80 -8.60 -11.53 16.75
CA PRO A 80 -7.49 -11.42 15.78
C PRO A 80 -7.65 -10.29 14.75
N THR A 81 -8.86 -9.93 14.39
CA THR A 81 -9.16 -8.89 13.38
C THR A 81 -9.47 -7.52 13.97
N THR A 82 -9.29 -7.36 15.29
CA THR A 82 -9.36 -6.04 15.93
C THR A 82 -8.29 -5.15 15.32
N THR A 83 -8.67 -3.95 14.81
CA THR A 83 -7.68 -2.99 14.33
C THR A 83 -6.89 -2.39 15.50
N LEU A 84 -5.63 -2.03 15.26
CA LEU A 84 -4.83 -1.34 16.27
C LEU A 84 -5.51 -0.05 16.75
N LEU A 85 -6.18 0.67 15.84
CA LEU A 85 -6.97 1.86 16.19
C LEU A 85 -8.07 1.55 17.23
N ASN A 86 -8.88 0.51 16.98
CA ASN A 86 -9.94 0.11 17.89
C ASN A 86 -9.37 -0.38 19.23
N TYR A 87 -8.27 -1.12 19.20
CA TYR A 87 -7.57 -1.55 20.40
C TYR A 87 -7.13 -0.36 21.26
N LEU A 88 -6.43 0.61 20.64
CA LEU A 88 -5.96 1.80 21.34
C LEU A 88 -7.10 2.59 21.97
N ARG A 89 -8.20 2.78 21.27
CA ARG A 89 -9.32 3.62 21.71
C ARG A 89 -10.24 2.90 22.71
N GLN A 90 -10.55 1.64 22.48
CA GLN A 90 -11.58 0.92 23.23
C GLN A 90 -11.01 0.10 24.40
N ARG A 91 -9.80 -0.48 24.26
CA ARG A 91 -9.19 -1.32 25.30
C ARG A 91 -8.10 -0.59 26.08
N ALA A 92 -7.22 0.13 25.39
CA ALA A 92 -6.16 0.90 26.04
C ALA A 92 -6.61 2.31 26.48
N HIS A 93 -7.81 2.76 26.08
CA HIS A 93 -8.39 4.09 26.38
C HIS A 93 -7.51 5.28 25.97
N LEU A 94 -6.62 5.08 24.96
CA LEU A 94 -5.80 6.11 24.35
C LEU A 94 -6.56 6.76 23.19
N THR A 95 -7.35 7.77 23.50
CA THR A 95 -8.28 8.39 22.53
C THR A 95 -7.69 9.53 21.72
N GLY A 96 -6.42 9.89 21.93
CA GLY A 96 -5.69 10.84 21.11
C GLY A 96 -5.55 10.37 19.67
N THR A 97 -5.31 9.07 19.43
CA THR A 97 -5.40 8.46 18.10
C THR A 97 -6.85 8.49 17.62
N LYS A 98 -7.12 9.15 16.48
CA LYS A 98 -8.49 9.42 15.99
C LYS A 98 -8.88 8.53 14.81
N GLU A 99 -10.18 8.29 14.63
CA GLU A 99 -10.72 7.69 13.43
C GLU A 99 -11.35 8.76 12.55
N GLY A 100 -10.80 8.99 11.34
CA GLY A 100 -11.39 9.93 10.39
C GLY A 100 -12.00 9.22 9.18
N CYS A 101 -11.24 8.39 8.48
CA CYS A 101 -11.69 7.71 7.25
C CYS A 101 -11.81 6.18 7.38
N ALA A 102 -11.07 5.56 8.30
CA ALA A 102 -10.93 4.10 8.45
C ALA A 102 -10.44 3.38 7.16
N GLU A 103 -9.77 4.11 6.25
CA GLU A 103 -9.29 3.59 4.95
C GLU A 103 -7.84 3.99 4.63
N GLY A 104 -7.14 4.66 5.58
CA GLY A 104 -5.73 5.01 5.42
C GLY A 104 -5.44 6.34 4.74
N ASP A 105 -6.46 7.12 4.36
CA ASP A 105 -6.29 8.36 3.58
C ASP A 105 -6.06 9.61 4.44
N CYS A 106 -6.71 9.72 5.61
CA CYS A 106 -6.73 10.98 6.36
C CYS A 106 -5.57 11.15 7.35
N GLY A 107 -4.92 10.08 7.77
CA GLY A 107 -3.81 10.09 8.73
C GLY A 107 -4.16 10.45 10.17
N ALA A 108 -5.45 10.66 10.52
CA ALA A 108 -5.85 10.98 11.90
C ALA A 108 -5.54 9.82 12.89
N CYS A 109 -5.41 8.61 12.39
CA CYS A 109 -5.08 7.41 13.15
C CYS A 109 -3.58 7.09 13.19
N THR A 110 -2.71 7.98 12.72
CA THR A 110 -1.26 7.72 12.67
C THR A 110 -0.70 7.45 14.07
N VAL A 111 0.03 6.35 14.18
CA VAL A 111 0.88 5.96 15.32
C VAL A 111 2.28 5.66 14.80
N VAL A 112 3.25 5.47 15.68
CA VAL A 112 4.63 5.14 15.28
C VAL A 112 5.03 3.78 15.81
N LEU A 113 5.56 2.94 14.93
CA LEU A 113 6.24 1.71 15.28
C LEU A 113 7.75 1.96 15.36
N LEU A 114 8.41 1.33 16.31
CA LEU A 114 9.86 1.18 16.30
C LEU A 114 10.18 -0.13 15.57
N ASP A 115 10.73 0.01 14.36
CA ASP A 115 11.07 -1.10 13.46
C ASP A 115 12.58 -1.40 13.55
N ALA A 116 12.90 -2.60 14.00
CA ALA A 116 14.24 -3.19 13.99
C ALA A 116 14.28 -4.49 13.17
N GLU A 117 13.16 -4.89 12.55
CA GLU A 117 13.05 -6.11 11.76
C GLU A 117 13.60 -5.92 10.34
N THR A 118 13.48 -4.70 9.80
CA THR A 118 13.94 -4.40 8.45
C THR A 118 15.46 -4.27 8.39
N ASP A 119 16.03 -3.50 9.31
CA ASP A 119 17.47 -3.33 9.47
C ASP A 119 17.82 -3.31 10.95
N PRO A 120 18.25 -4.45 11.50
CA PRO A 120 18.64 -4.53 12.92
C PRO A 120 19.84 -3.64 13.29
N ALA A 121 20.69 -3.27 12.33
CA ALA A 121 21.83 -2.38 12.55
C ALA A 121 21.43 -0.90 12.58
N ALA A 122 20.31 -0.56 11.94
CA ALA A 122 19.79 0.80 11.86
C ALA A 122 18.26 0.87 12.13
N PRO A 123 17.81 0.60 13.36
CA PRO A 123 16.40 0.66 13.71
C PRO A 123 15.80 2.04 13.43
N ARG A 124 14.53 2.08 13.00
CA ARG A 124 13.84 3.31 12.58
C ARG A 124 12.45 3.43 13.19
N PHE A 125 12.04 4.65 13.42
CA PHE A 125 10.64 4.95 13.68
C PHE A 125 9.87 4.97 12.35
N ARG A 126 8.68 4.36 12.32
CA ARG A 126 7.80 4.30 11.15
C ARG A 126 6.39 4.72 11.51
N ALA A 127 5.95 5.85 10.99
CA ALA A 127 4.55 6.27 11.09
C ALA A 127 3.66 5.34 10.26
N VAL A 128 2.58 4.85 10.85
CA VAL A 128 1.65 3.89 10.21
C VAL A 128 0.20 4.24 10.51
N ASN A 129 -0.72 3.80 9.66
CA ASN A 129 -2.16 3.97 9.87
C ASN A 129 -2.70 2.86 10.77
N ALA A 130 -3.02 3.18 12.02
CA ALA A 130 -3.54 2.20 12.98
C ALA A 130 -4.91 1.59 12.55
N CYS A 131 -5.69 2.28 11.72
CA CYS A 131 -6.95 1.76 11.19
C CYS A 131 -6.76 0.59 10.21
N LEU A 132 -5.58 0.44 9.59
CA LEU A 132 -5.28 -0.61 8.61
C LEU A 132 -4.38 -1.72 9.15
N MET A 133 -4.06 -1.69 10.44
CA MET A 133 -3.29 -2.74 11.09
C MET A 133 -4.20 -3.58 11.99
N PHE A 134 -4.16 -4.89 11.85
CA PHE A 134 -4.70 -5.78 12.86
C PHE A 134 -3.76 -5.83 14.07
N VAL A 135 -4.34 -5.85 15.27
CA VAL A 135 -3.53 -5.76 16.49
C VAL A 135 -2.46 -6.89 16.63
N PRO A 136 -2.65 -8.12 16.13
CA PRO A 136 -1.58 -9.12 16.14
C PRO A 136 -0.31 -8.70 15.36
N MET A 137 -0.43 -7.78 14.41
CA MET A 137 0.73 -7.27 13.65
C MET A 137 1.73 -6.48 14.51
N VAL A 138 1.36 -6.12 15.75
CA VAL A 138 2.29 -5.44 16.67
C VAL A 138 2.93 -6.40 17.67
N GLN A 139 2.73 -7.72 17.52
CA GLN A 139 3.37 -8.73 18.37
C GLN A 139 4.89 -8.48 18.50
N GLY A 140 5.38 -8.39 19.72
CA GLY A 140 6.78 -8.17 20.05
C GLY A 140 7.31 -6.74 19.81
N ARG A 141 6.54 -5.86 19.18
CA ARG A 141 6.98 -4.52 18.74
C ARG A 141 6.73 -3.44 19.79
N ARG A 142 7.30 -2.25 19.53
CA ARG A 142 7.00 -1.02 20.28
C ARG A 142 6.12 -0.09 19.45
N VAL A 143 5.02 0.35 20.05
CA VAL A 143 4.05 1.28 19.50
C VAL A 143 4.05 2.56 20.33
N TYR A 144 4.15 3.70 19.67
CA TYR A 144 4.03 5.01 20.29
C TYR A 144 2.80 5.74 19.77
N THR A 145 2.03 6.33 20.69
CA THR A 145 0.91 7.24 20.41
C THR A 145 1.23 8.65 20.89
N VAL A 146 0.42 9.62 20.53
CA VAL A 146 0.64 11.03 20.90
C VAL A 146 0.73 11.23 22.41
N GLU A 147 -0.01 10.43 23.19
CA GLU A 147 0.01 10.47 24.67
C GLU A 147 1.37 10.02 25.24
N GLY A 148 2.06 9.12 24.52
CA GLY A 148 3.35 8.59 24.96
C GLY A 148 4.53 9.50 24.71
N LEU A 149 4.36 10.62 24.00
CA LEU A 149 5.48 11.52 23.67
C LEU A 149 5.84 12.48 24.81
N ARG A 150 4.86 12.92 25.60
CA ARG A 150 5.10 13.75 26.77
C ARG A 150 5.81 12.94 27.86
N ARG A 151 6.92 13.47 28.38
CA ARG A 151 7.73 12.84 29.43
C ARG A 151 8.03 13.84 30.56
N ASP A 152 7.94 13.40 31.80
CA ASP A 152 8.30 14.19 32.98
C ASP A 152 7.69 15.59 33.01
N GLY A 153 6.44 15.70 32.54
CA GLY A 153 5.72 16.98 32.46
C GLY A 153 6.07 17.84 31.24
N ALA A 154 7.16 17.53 30.50
CA ALA A 154 7.59 18.31 29.34
C ALA A 154 6.99 17.75 28.03
N LEU A 155 6.62 18.65 27.14
CA LEU A 155 6.21 18.30 25.77
C LEU A 155 7.43 17.84 24.96
N HIS A 156 7.22 16.83 24.11
CA HIS A 156 8.22 16.49 23.09
C HIS A 156 8.43 17.68 22.12
N PRO A 157 9.65 17.91 21.57
CA PRO A 157 9.91 19.03 20.66
C PRO A 157 8.89 19.19 19.53
N VAL A 158 8.38 18.08 18.97
CA VAL A 158 7.33 18.10 17.95
C VAL A 158 6.01 18.67 18.49
N GLN A 159 5.62 18.29 19.70
CA GLN A 159 4.40 18.82 20.33
C GLN A 159 4.57 20.31 20.65
N ALA A 160 5.73 20.71 21.14
CA ALA A 160 6.05 22.11 21.43
C ALA A 160 6.04 22.97 20.16
N ALA A 161 6.65 22.51 19.07
CA ALA A 161 6.65 23.19 17.78
C ALA A 161 5.22 23.40 17.22
N MET A 162 4.35 22.40 17.35
CA MET A 162 2.93 22.52 16.94
C MET A 162 2.18 23.57 17.75
N VAL A 163 2.50 23.73 19.03
CA VAL A 163 1.94 24.81 19.88
C VAL A 163 2.52 26.15 19.46
N GLU A 164 3.82 26.29 19.36
CA GLU A 164 4.53 27.52 19.02
C GLU A 164 4.10 28.09 17.66
N ARG A 165 3.94 27.22 16.66
CA ARG A 165 3.56 27.63 15.30
C ARG A 165 2.06 27.67 15.07
N LEU A 166 1.26 27.48 16.10
CA LEU A 166 -0.21 27.45 16.01
C LEU A 166 -0.70 26.42 14.98
N GLY A 167 -0.04 25.25 14.92
CA GLY A 167 -0.30 24.18 13.96
C GLY A 167 -1.62 23.45 14.17
N SER A 168 -2.46 23.86 15.10
CA SER A 168 -3.73 23.23 15.45
C SER A 168 -4.84 24.26 15.58
N GLN A 169 -6.05 23.93 15.07
CA GLN A 169 -7.27 24.70 15.30
C GLN A 169 -8.33 23.80 15.95
N CYS A 170 -9.08 22.97 15.18
CA CYS A 170 -10.07 22.06 15.79
C CYS A 170 -9.41 20.90 16.57
N GLY A 171 -8.14 20.60 16.34
CA GLY A 171 -7.37 19.58 17.05
C GLY A 171 -7.54 18.15 16.56
N TYR A 172 -8.47 17.87 15.63
CA TYR A 172 -8.79 16.49 15.24
C TYR A 172 -7.63 15.78 14.50
N CYS A 173 -6.98 16.45 13.57
CA CYS A 173 -5.82 15.91 12.84
C CYS A 173 -4.52 15.99 13.64
N THR A 174 -4.46 16.84 14.67
CA THR A 174 -3.22 17.17 15.38
C THR A 174 -2.46 15.97 15.91
N PRO A 175 -3.08 14.97 16.57
CA PRO A 175 -2.36 13.79 17.01
C PRO A 175 -1.66 13.04 15.88
N GLY A 176 -2.34 12.81 14.76
CA GLY A 176 -1.76 12.13 13.60
C GLY A 176 -0.61 12.93 12.97
N VAL A 177 -0.76 14.24 12.83
CA VAL A 177 0.31 15.15 12.36
C VAL A 177 1.53 15.07 13.27
N VAL A 178 1.33 15.12 14.59
CA VAL A 178 2.40 15.01 15.59
C VAL A 178 3.15 13.68 15.43
N MET A 179 2.44 12.58 15.22
CA MET A 179 3.09 11.28 15.08
C MET A 179 3.89 11.14 13.77
N SER A 180 3.42 11.70 12.66
CA SER A 180 4.20 11.77 11.43
C SER A 180 5.41 12.69 11.54
N ALA A 181 5.27 13.83 12.23
CA ALA A 181 6.36 14.74 12.52
C ALA A 181 7.37 14.15 13.52
N PHE A 182 6.92 13.27 14.43
CA PHE A 182 7.81 12.51 15.32
C PHE A 182 8.74 11.59 14.53
N GLU A 183 8.25 10.86 13.54
CA GLU A 183 9.14 10.11 12.65
C GLU A 183 10.13 11.05 11.96
N ALA A 184 9.65 12.16 11.36
CA ALA A 184 10.50 13.15 10.69
C ALA A 184 11.62 13.69 11.60
N CYS A 185 11.33 13.87 12.89
CA CYS A 185 12.28 14.38 13.89
C CYS A 185 13.52 13.47 14.02
N TYR A 186 13.35 12.13 13.90
CA TYR A 186 14.43 11.15 14.05
C TYR A 186 14.96 10.61 12.71
N ARG A 187 14.54 11.16 11.58
CA ARG A 187 15.08 10.83 10.26
C ARG A 187 16.37 11.58 10.01
N ASP A 188 17.36 10.90 9.46
CA ASP A 188 18.68 11.42 9.07
C ASP A 188 18.84 11.54 7.54
N ASP A 189 17.81 11.15 6.78
CA ASP A 189 17.78 11.11 5.32
C ASP A 189 16.93 12.24 4.67
N LEU A 190 16.57 13.27 5.44
CA LEU A 190 15.77 14.40 4.96
C LEU A 190 16.66 15.51 4.37
N HIS A 191 17.18 15.27 3.16
CA HIS A 191 18.11 16.21 2.50
C HIS A 191 17.38 17.14 1.51
N GLU A 192 16.21 16.72 1.02
CA GLU A 192 15.47 17.44 0.00
C GLU A 192 14.10 17.91 0.52
N PRO A 193 13.63 19.11 0.16
CA PRO A 193 12.35 19.65 0.61
C PRO A 193 11.16 18.72 0.33
N TRP A 194 11.17 18.01 -0.80
CA TRP A 194 10.11 17.08 -1.18
C TRP A 194 9.99 15.87 -0.24
N GLN A 195 11.07 15.48 0.44
CA GLN A 195 11.04 14.35 1.38
C GLN A 195 10.19 14.67 2.61
N LEU A 196 10.16 15.95 3.01
CA LEU A 196 9.31 16.39 4.09
C LEU A 196 7.84 16.51 3.66
N ASP A 197 7.59 16.93 2.41
CA ASP A 197 6.25 16.90 1.83
C ASP A 197 5.73 15.44 1.75
N ASP A 198 6.57 14.49 1.32
CA ASP A 198 6.26 13.05 1.31
C ASP A 198 5.97 12.50 2.71
N GLN A 199 6.77 12.91 3.72
CA GLN A 199 6.56 12.54 5.13
C GLN A 199 5.18 12.93 5.63
N MET A 200 4.68 14.08 5.22
CA MET A 200 3.45 14.69 5.75
C MET A 200 2.23 14.49 4.84
N CYS A 201 2.39 14.01 3.61
CA CYS A 201 1.30 13.93 2.63
C CYS A 201 0.13 13.05 3.08
N GLY A 202 0.36 12.10 3.97
CA GLY A 202 -0.66 11.22 4.53
C GLY A 202 -1.49 11.81 5.67
N ASN A 203 -1.29 13.10 6.05
CA ASN A 203 -2.02 13.73 7.14
C ASN A 203 -2.85 14.90 6.62
N LEU A 204 -4.17 14.72 6.59
CA LEU A 204 -5.10 15.74 6.11
C LEU A 204 -5.54 16.68 7.24
N CYS A 205 -5.53 17.99 6.96
CA CYS A 205 -6.09 19.04 7.80
C CYS A 205 -7.00 19.94 7.00
N ARG A 206 -8.20 20.23 7.51
CA ARG A 206 -9.17 21.13 6.83
C ARG A 206 -9.12 22.58 7.33
N CYS A 207 -8.57 22.82 8.53
CA CYS A 207 -8.72 24.09 9.23
C CYS A 207 -7.57 25.07 8.96
N THR A 208 -6.30 24.59 8.99
CA THR A 208 -5.09 25.43 9.12
C THR A 208 -4.54 25.96 7.78
N GLY A 209 -4.97 25.41 6.64
CA GLY A 209 -4.32 25.66 5.36
C GLY A 209 -2.89 25.09 5.28
N TYR A 210 -2.51 24.20 6.20
CA TYR A 210 -1.24 23.46 6.28
C TYR A 210 0.00 24.28 6.62
N ARG A 211 0.05 25.57 6.33
CA ARG A 211 1.27 26.38 6.52
C ARG A 211 1.81 26.35 7.96
N PRO A 212 1.01 26.58 9.01
CA PRO A 212 1.48 26.49 10.40
C PRO A 212 2.00 25.09 10.76
N ILE A 213 1.35 24.03 10.24
CA ILE A 213 1.79 22.63 10.42
C ILE A 213 3.16 22.45 9.76
N ARG A 214 3.30 22.88 8.49
CA ARG A 214 4.56 22.78 7.74
C ARG A 214 5.69 23.51 8.46
N ASP A 215 5.44 24.73 8.92
CA ASP A 215 6.42 25.53 9.67
C ASP A 215 6.85 24.81 10.96
N ALA A 216 5.92 24.21 11.71
CA ALA A 216 6.21 23.43 12.90
C ALA A 216 7.07 22.17 12.57
N VAL A 217 6.72 21.46 11.51
CA VAL A 217 7.46 20.24 11.11
C VAL A 217 8.88 20.58 10.63
N HIS A 218 9.05 21.67 9.87
CA HIS A 218 10.37 22.16 9.46
C HIS A 218 11.32 22.48 10.62
N MET A 219 10.77 22.96 11.75
CA MET A 219 11.58 23.26 12.95
C MET A 219 12.21 22.00 13.57
N VAL A 220 11.57 20.85 13.44
CA VAL A 220 11.94 19.65 14.19
C VAL A 220 12.47 18.51 13.31
N ALA A 221 12.26 18.58 12.00
CA ALA A 221 12.69 17.53 11.07
C ALA A 221 14.20 17.33 11.12
N GLY A 222 14.66 16.08 11.30
CA GLY A 222 16.08 15.72 11.34
C GLY A 222 16.84 16.19 12.59
N THR A 223 16.20 16.81 13.57
CA THR A 223 16.89 17.35 14.77
C THR A 223 17.44 16.26 15.68
N CYS A 224 16.82 15.09 15.67
CA CYS A 224 17.21 13.89 16.41
C CYS A 224 17.65 14.19 17.87
N PRO A 225 16.74 14.67 18.73
CA PRO A 225 17.05 15.08 20.07
C PRO A 225 17.70 13.95 20.89
N LYS A 226 18.56 14.32 21.86
CA LYS A 226 19.21 13.36 22.77
C LYS A 226 18.24 13.03 23.91
N ASP A 227 17.28 12.16 23.64
CA ASP A 227 16.20 11.81 24.55
C ASP A 227 16.04 10.27 24.71
N ILE A 228 15.03 9.87 25.45
CA ILE A 228 14.73 8.46 25.68
C ILE A 228 14.37 7.72 24.39
N PHE A 229 13.74 8.39 23.40
CA PHE A 229 13.35 7.75 22.14
C PHE A 229 14.57 7.43 21.28
N LYS A 230 15.56 8.33 21.23
CA LYS A 230 16.84 8.05 20.58
C LYS A 230 17.54 6.86 21.24
N THR A 231 17.55 6.79 22.57
CA THR A 231 18.11 5.65 23.32
C THR A 231 17.35 4.37 22.98
N ARG A 232 16.00 4.39 23.02
CA ARG A 232 15.18 3.23 22.68
C ARG A 232 15.37 2.76 21.24
N ARG A 233 15.58 3.70 20.29
CA ARG A 233 15.91 3.36 18.91
C ARG A 233 17.24 2.63 18.83
N ALA A 234 18.26 3.13 19.50
CA ALA A 234 19.60 2.52 19.49
C ALA A 234 19.65 1.13 20.17
N GLU A 235 18.80 0.89 21.15
CA GLU A 235 18.71 -0.38 21.89
C GLU A 235 17.73 -1.38 21.24
N ALA A 236 17.00 -1.00 20.19
CA ALA A 236 15.96 -1.82 19.60
C ALA A 236 16.56 -3.09 18.97
N LYS A 237 15.86 -4.20 19.18
CA LYS A 237 16.19 -5.50 18.59
C LYS A 237 15.00 -6.00 17.81
N PRO A 238 15.22 -6.87 16.80
CA PRO A 238 14.13 -7.53 16.09
C PRO A 238 13.14 -8.18 17.06
N ALA A 239 11.85 -7.99 16.79
CA ALA A 239 10.78 -8.54 17.59
C ALA A 239 10.64 -10.06 17.36
N ALA A 240 10.25 -10.78 18.43
CA ALA A 240 9.79 -12.15 18.30
C ALA A 240 8.37 -12.14 17.69
N LEU A 241 8.30 -12.34 16.38
CA LEU A 241 7.05 -12.19 15.61
C LEU A 241 6.17 -13.43 15.62
N GLU A 242 6.67 -14.59 16.05
CA GLU A 242 5.87 -15.82 16.10
C GLU A 242 4.63 -15.64 16.96
N PHE A 243 3.47 -15.92 16.37
CA PHE A 243 2.20 -15.70 17.05
C PHE A 243 1.12 -16.63 16.50
N VAL A 244 0.36 -17.22 17.42
CA VAL A 244 -0.81 -18.04 17.12
C VAL A 244 -1.97 -17.57 18.00
N ARG A 245 -3.02 -17.10 17.39
CA ARG A 245 -4.23 -16.69 18.10
C ARG A 245 -5.46 -17.31 17.45
N ALA A 246 -6.26 -18.01 18.24
CA ALA A 246 -7.58 -18.47 17.87
C ALA A 246 -8.59 -18.02 18.94
N SER A 247 -9.72 -17.47 18.52
CA SER A 247 -10.80 -17.03 19.39
C SER A 247 -12.10 -17.04 18.63
N GLU A 248 -13.15 -17.64 19.16
CA GLU A 248 -14.50 -17.63 18.61
C GLU A 248 -14.59 -18.00 17.10
N GLY A 249 -13.83 -19.02 16.69
CA GLY A 249 -13.78 -19.46 15.29
C GLY A 249 -12.91 -18.61 14.37
N ARG A 250 -12.20 -17.60 14.90
CA ARG A 250 -11.21 -16.79 14.18
C ARG A 250 -9.80 -17.18 14.55
N CYS A 251 -8.88 -17.13 13.61
CA CYS A 251 -7.46 -17.33 13.89
C CYS A 251 -6.55 -16.36 13.14
N TYR A 252 -5.41 -16.09 13.75
CA TYR A 252 -4.29 -15.37 13.15
C TYR A 252 -3.02 -16.17 13.42
N LEU A 253 -2.36 -16.60 12.35
CA LEU A 253 -1.11 -17.35 12.41
C LEU A 253 0.00 -16.49 11.84
N GLN A 254 1.11 -16.37 12.57
CA GLN A 254 2.30 -15.64 12.10
C GLN A 254 3.53 -16.56 12.17
N PRO A 255 3.75 -17.38 11.12
CA PRO A 255 4.93 -18.23 11.03
C PRO A 255 6.20 -17.39 10.84
N THR A 256 7.33 -17.94 11.30
CA THR A 256 8.65 -17.27 11.22
C THR A 256 9.66 -18.03 10.36
N SER A 257 9.19 -19.01 9.60
CA SER A 257 9.99 -19.75 8.60
C SER A 257 9.11 -20.25 7.47
N LEU A 258 9.71 -20.58 6.32
CA LEU A 258 9.00 -21.21 5.19
C LEU A 258 8.37 -22.55 5.60
N ALA A 259 9.06 -23.36 6.41
CA ALA A 259 8.53 -24.64 6.85
C ALA A 259 7.24 -24.46 7.69
N ALA A 260 7.25 -23.51 8.64
CA ALA A 260 6.07 -23.18 9.44
C ALA A 260 4.95 -22.56 8.57
N LEU A 261 5.30 -21.76 7.56
CA LEU A 261 4.33 -21.19 6.61
C LEU A 261 3.62 -22.30 5.82
N TRP A 262 4.36 -23.27 5.29
CA TRP A 262 3.77 -24.39 4.53
C TRP A 262 2.88 -25.26 5.42
N ALA A 263 3.28 -25.52 6.65
CA ALA A 263 2.45 -26.23 7.62
C ALA A 263 1.12 -25.46 7.90
N ALA A 264 1.22 -24.16 8.12
CA ALA A 264 0.04 -23.31 8.36
C ALA A 264 -0.92 -23.28 7.17
N ILE A 265 -0.40 -23.18 5.92
CA ILE A 265 -1.22 -23.20 4.70
C ILE A 265 -1.88 -24.57 4.50
N ALA A 266 -1.16 -25.66 4.78
CA ALA A 266 -1.70 -27.01 4.66
C ALA A 266 -2.82 -27.28 5.70
N GLU A 267 -2.64 -26.80 6.93
CA GLU A 267 -3.66 -26.89 7.98
C GLU A 267 -4.90 -26.04 7.68
N ARG A 268 -4.70 -24.87 7.08
CA ARG A 268 -5.76 -23.87 6.83
C ARG A 268 -5.77 -23.38 5.38
N PRO A 269 -6.15 -24.25 4.44
CA PRO A 269 -6.04 -23.93 3.00
C PRO A 269 -6.99 -22.81 2.52
N ARG A 270 -7.96 -22.40 3.36
CA ARG A 270 -8.87 -21.30 3.08
C ARG A 270 -8.47 -19.99 3.75
N ALA A 271 -7.43 -20.00 4.59
CA ALA A 271 -6.95 -18.80 5.27
C ALA A 271 -6.49 -17.75 4.24
N ARG A 272 -6.79 -16.49 4.51
CA ARG A 272 -6.27 -15.39 3.71
C ARG A 272 -4.86 -15.04 4.15
N LEU A 273 -3.98 -14.92 3.15
CA LEU A 273 -2.62 -14.45 3.37
C LEU A 273 -2.63 -12.94 3.59
N VAL A 274 -1.95 -12.48 4.61
CA VAL A 274 -1.81 -11.05 4.93
C VAL A 274 -0.35 -10.68 5.18
N CYS A 275 0.05 -9.49 4.72
CA CYS A 275 1.35 -8.92 5.07
C CYS A 275 1.13 -7.50 5.63
N GLY A 276 1.23 -6.45 4.82
CA GLY A 276 1.05 -5.07 5.30
C GLY A 276 -0.36 -4.71 5.79
N GLY A 277 -1.38 -5.43 5.33
CA GLY A 277 -2.77 -5.23 5.72
C GLY A 277 -3.50 -4.09 4.99
N THR A 278 -2.82 -3.22 4.27
CA THR A 278 -3.32 -1.94 3.75
C THR A 278 -4.48 -2.03 2.75
N ASP A 279 -4.69 -3.16 2.09
CA ASP A 279 -5.88 -3.43 1.27
C ASP A 279 -6.84 -4.38 1.99
N LEU A 280 -6.31 -5.44 2.62
CA LEU A 280 -7.13 -6.47 3.26
C LEU A 280 -7.93 -5.91 4.44
N ALA A 281 -7.37 -4.98 5.22
CA ALA A 281 -8.07 -4.36 6.34
C ALA A 281 -9.32 -3.58 5.91
N LEU A 282 -9.38 -3.08 4.67
CA LEU A 282 -10.56 -2.41 4.13
C LEU A 282 -11.79 -3.33 4.06
N LEU A 283 -11.59 -4.64 3.94
CA LEU A 283 -12.68 -5.59 4.00
C LEU A 283 -13.36 -5.57 5.38
N VAL A 284 -12.59 -5.35 6.44
CA VAL A 284 -13.10 -5.24 7.81
C VAL A 284 -13.63 -3.84 8.09
N THR A 285 -12.84 -2.79 7.78
CA THR A 285 -13.14 -1.42 8.22
C THR A 285 -14.19 -0.72 7.35
N GLN A 286 -14.25 -1.03 6.05
CA GLN A 286 -15.16 -0.38 5.10
C GLN A 286 -16.30 -1.30 4.66
N ARG A 287 -16.05 -2.62 4.58
CA ARG A 287 -17.04 -3.58 4.08
C ARG A 287 -17.63 -4.44 5.18
N TYR A 288 -17.18 -4.31 6.43
CA TYR A 288 -17.66 -5.05 7.60
C TYR A 288 -17.66 -6.56 7.38
N GLN A 289 -16.69 -7.06 6.58
CA GLN A 289 -16.53 -8.48 6.32
C GLN A 289 -15.78 -9.14 7.49
N ASP A 290 -16.21 -10.33 7.84
CA ASP A 290 -15.44 -11.18 8.76
C ASP A 290 -14.31 -11.88 8.00
N LEU A 291 -13.12 -11.91 8.60
CA LEU A 291 -11.94 -12.61 8.10
C LEU A 291 -11.54 -13.66 9.14
N PRO A 292 -12.17 -14.84 9.10
CA PRO A 292 -12.04 -15.80 10.20
C PRO A 292 -10.64 -16.41 10.29
N GLU A 293 -9.93 -16.54 9.17
CA GLU A 293 -8.63 -17.19 9.13
C GLU A 293 -7.60 -16.33 8.38
N LEU A 294 -6.54 -15.94 9.07
CA LEU A 294 -5.43 -15.13 8.53
C LEU A 294 -4.10 -15.82 8.77
N ILE A 295 -3.25 -15.86 7.74
CA ILE A 295 -1.84 -16.27 7.85
C ILE A 295 -0.99 -15.07 7.44
N ALA A 296 -0.18 -14.56 8.38
CA ALA A 296 0.70 -13.42 8.16
C ALA A 296 2.04 -13.86 7.58
N LEU A 297 2.49 -13.16 6.54
CA LEU A 297 3.74 -13.47 5.84
C LEU A 297 4.95 -12.68 6.35
N GLU A 298 4.71 -11.59 7.10
CA GLU A 298 5.78 -10.67 7.48
C GLU A 298 6.82 -11.26 8.45
N GLY A 299 6.48 -12.34 9.12
CA GLY A 299 7.40 -13.08 10.00
C GLY A 299 8.41 -13.96 9.28
N VAL A 300 8.27 -14.19 7.96
CA VAL A 300 9.10 -15.11 7.17
C VAL A 300 10.23 -14.35 6.48
N PRO A 301 11.48 -14.43 6.99
CA PRO A 301 12.59 -13.61 6.50
C PRO A 301 12.93 -13.89 5.02
N GLU A 302 12.76 -15.12 4.55
CA GLU A 302 13.07 -15.54 3.18
C GLU A 302 12.17 -14.89 2.11
N LEU A 303 11.08 -14.23 2.54
CA LEU A 303 10.19 -13.49 1.67
C LEU A 303 10.50 -11.99 1.63
N ARG A 304 11.53 -11.52 2.34
CA ARG A 304 11.86 -10.10 2.53
C ARG A 304 13.22 -9.74 1.98
N GLY A 305 13.40 -8.46 1.68
CA GLY A 305 14.68 -7.86 1.33
C GLY A 305 14.87 -7.70 -0.17
N VAL A 306 16.01 -7.17 -0.52
CA VAL A 306 16.45 -6.98 -1.90
C VAL A 306 17.85 -7.55 -2.06
N GLY A 307 18.09 -8.18 -3.20
CA GLY A 307 19.39 -8.79 -3.49
C GLY A 307 19.65 -8.86 -4.98
N ARG A 308 20.77 -9.47 -5.32
CA ARG A 308 21.14 -9.79 -6.70
C ARG A 308 21.39 -11.30 -6.82
N GLY A 309 20.68 -11.94 -7.72
CA GLY A 309 20.87 -13.36 -8.01
C GLY A 309 22.22 -13.62 -8.70
N ALA A 310 22.64 -14.89 -8.71
CA ALA A 310 23.88 -15.31 -9.35
C ALA A 310 23.88 -15.04 -10.87
N ASP A 311 22.72 -14.94 -11.48
CA ASP A 311 22.50 -14.60 -12.89
C ASP A 311 22.46 -13.09 -13.17
N GLY A 312 22.74 -12.27 -12.16
CA GLY A 312 22.79 -10.82 -12.26
C GLY A 312 21.44 -10.11 -12.18
N TRP A 313 20.32 -10.84 -12.05
CA TRP A 313 19.01 -10.23 -11.87
C TRP A 313 18.85 -9.68 -10.46
N PHE A 314 18.14 -8.56 -10.33
CA PHE A 314 17.69 -8.09 -9.03
C PHE A 314 16.54 -8.97 -8.53
N GLU A 315 16.56 -9.28 -7.24
CA GLU A 315 15.50 -10.04 -6.58
C GLU A 315 14.93 -9.19 -5.44
N ILE A 316 13.60 -9.03 -5.43
CA ILE A 316 12.86 -8.23 -4.47
C ILE A 316 11.88 -9.16 -3.79
N GLY A 317 12.09 -9.45 -2.51
CA GLY A 317 11.19 -10.29 -1.71
C GLY A 317 9.78 -9.70 -1.64
N ALA A 318 8.77 -10.56 -1.72
CA ALA A 318 7.38 -10.12 -1.82
C ALA A 318 6.88 -9.35 -0.58
N THR A 319 7.45 -9.62 0.61
CA THR A 319 7.10 -8.92 1.84
C THR A 319 7.91 -7.64 2.08
N THR A 320 8.82 -7.27 1.15
CA THR A 320 9.53 -5.99 1.18
C THR A 320 8.52 -4.85 1.11
N THR A 321 8.61 -3.92 2.06
CA THR A 321 7.70 -2.75 2.09
C THR A 321 8.03 -1.78 0.96
N LEU A 322 7.05 -0.96 0.57
CA LEU A 322 7.29 0.02 -0.50
C LEU A 322 8.28 1.11 -0.08
N THR A 323 8.36 1.42 1.22
CA THR A 323 9.40 2.33 1.74
C THR A 323 10.80 1.71 1.62
N ASP A 324 10.95 0.42 1.92
CA ASP A 324 12.23 -0.27 1.80
C ASP A 324 12.63 -0.44 0.33
N LEU A 325 11.66 -0.69 -0.55
CA LEU A 325 11.89 -0.67 -2.00
C LEU A 325 12.34 0.71 -2.49
N GLU A 326 11.68 1.79 -2.02
CA GLU A 326 12.06 3.17 -2.36
C GLU A 326 13.50 3.47 -1.91
N ALA A 327 13.87 3.09 -0.70
CA ALA A 327 15.23 3.22 -0.19
C ALA A 327 16.24 2.39 -1.01
N ALA A 328 15.88 1.15 -1.37
CA ALA A 328 16.71 0.30 -2.21
C ALA A 328 16.93 0.89 -3.62
N CYS A 329 15.93 1.58 -4.20
CA CYS A 329 16.06 2.26 -5.48
C CYS A 329 16.99 3.50 -5.43
N MET A 330 17.29 4.03 -4.25
CA MET A 330 18.33 5.03 -4.06
C MET A 330 19.72 4.42 -3.83
N GLY A 331 19.79 3.11 -3.59
CA GLY A 331 21.00 2.32 -3.31
C GLY A 331 21.21 1.16 -4.30
N PRO A 332 21.07 -0.11 -3.84
CA PRO A 332 21.42 -1.29 -4.65
C PRO A 332 20.56 -1.47 -5.91
N LEU A 333 19.33 -0.95 -5.93
CA LEU A 333 18.43 -0.99 -7.08
C LEU A 333 18.45 0.30 -7.90
N ARG A 334 19.48 1.13 -7.79
CA ARG A 334 19.59 2.39 -8.52
C ARG A 334 19.41 2.28 -10.04
N PRO A 335 19.78 1.19 -10.72
CA PRO A 335 19.48 1.02 -12.14
C PRO A 335 17.98 0.95 -12.46
N LEU A 336 17.12 0.60 -11.48
CA LEU A 336 15.67 0.52 -11.65
C LEU A 336 14.98 1.87 -11.38
N THR A 337 15.48 2.94 -12.01
CA THR A 337 14.97 4.32 -11.84
C THR A 337 13.46 4.49 -12.01
N PRO A 338 12.75 3.74 -12.90
CA PRO A 338 11.30 3.86 -13.02
C PRO A 338 10.56 3.52 -11.73
N LEU A 339 11.07 2.58 -10.92
CA LEU A 339 10.45 2.22 -9.65
C LEU A 339 10.54 3.38 -8.65
N LEU A 340 11.70 4.05 -8.54
CA LEU A 340 11.84 5.22 -7.68
C LEU A 340 10.87 6.34 -8.11
N ARG A 341 10.74 6.58 -9.42
CA ARG A 341 9.85 7.60 -9.95
C ARG A 341 8.39 7.34 -9.57
N ILE A 342 7.92 6.09 -9.70
CA ILE A 342 6.53 5.75 -9.37
C ILE A 342 6.27 5.76 -7.87
N LEU A 343 7.22 5.31 -7.04
CA LEU A 343 7.10 5.25 -5.59
C LEU A 343 6.98 6.63 -4.94
N ARG A 344 7.59 7.66 -5.56
CA ARG A 344 7.43 9.07 -5.11
C ARG A 344 5.99 9.58 -5.15
N TYR A 345 5.16 9.00 -6.02
CA TYR A 345 3.74 9.38 -6.18
C TYR A 345 2.79 8.29 -5.69
N PHE A 346 3.33 7.26 -5.05
CA PHE A 346 2.56 6.14 -4.55
C PHE A 346 2.10 6.39 -3.12
N ALA A 347 0.78 6.44 -2.90
CA ALA A 347 0.13 6.50 -1.59
C ALA A 347 0.77 7.52 -0.61
N SER A 348 0.59 7.33 0.69
CA SER A 348 1.28 8.07 1.75
C SER A 348 2.47 7.26 2.29
N ARG A 349 3.34 7.93 3.02
CA ARG A 349 4.45 7.29 3.72
C ARG A 349 3.95 6.26 4.73
N GLN A 350 2.88 6.56 5.47
CA GLN A 350 2.25 5.62 6.41
C GLN A 350 1.77 4.34 5.72
N ILE A 351 1.23 4.45 4.50
CA ILE A 351 0.85 3.30 3.69
C ILE A 351 2.10 2.58 3.18
N LYS A 352 3.09 3.29 2.63
CA LYS A 352 4.32 2.70 2.10
C LYS A 352 5.10 1.92 3.17
N HIS A 353 5.04 2.31 4.44
CA HIS A 353 5.67 1.60 5.54
C HIS A 353 5.07 0.21 5.81
N ARG A 354 3.85 -0.04 5.36
CA ARG A 354 3.16 -1.32 5.55
C ARG A 354 2.88 -2.06 4.25
N ALA A 355 2.46 -1.33 3.20
CA ALA A 355 2.20 -1.93 1.90
C ALA A 355 3.46 -2.61 1.34
N THR A 356 3.29 -3.80 0.76
CA THR A 356 4.39 -4.62 0.28
C THR A 356 4.31 -4.81 -1.24
N VAL A 357 5.43 -5.13 -1.85
CA VAL A 357 5.52 -5.43 -3.28
C VAL A 357 4.56 -6.57 -3.65
N GLY A 358 4.62 -7.68 -2.92
CA GLY A 358 3.75 -8.82 -3.15
C GLY A 358 2.27 -8.50 -2.91
N GLY A 359 1.95 -7.75 -1.84
CA GLY A 359 0.58 -7.31 -1.57
C GLY A 359 0.00 -6.47 -2.71
N ASN A 360 0.78 -5.53 -3.25
CA ASN A 360 0.36 -4.71 -4.39
C ASN A 360 0.09 -5.55 -5.65
N LEU A 361 0.98 -6.48 -6.00
CA LEU A 361 0.83 -7.32 -7.18
C LEU A 361 -0.28 -8.36 -7.01
N CYS A 362 -0.37 -9.04 -5.86
CA CYS A 362 -1.39 -10.07 -5.60
C CYS A 362 -2.81 -9.49 -5.50
N ASN A 363 -2.96 -8.20 -5.23
CA ASN A 363 -4.26 -7.53 -5.31
C ASN A 363 -4.81 -7.49 -6.76
N ALA A 364 -3.95 -7.65 -7.76
CA ALA A 364 -4.27 -7.68 -9.19
C ALA A 364 -5.22 -6.55 -9.61
N SER A 365 -4.94 -5.36 -9.09
CA SER A 365 -5.70 -4.15 -9.43
C SER A 365 -5.30 -3.63 -10.82
N PRO A 366 -6.26 -3.29 -11.70
CA PRO A 366 -5.96 -2.69 -12.99
C PRO A 366 -5.27 -1.32 -12.88
N ILE A 367 -5.36 -0.69 -11.70
CA ILE A 367 -4.78 0.62 -11.40
C ILE A 367 -3.62 0.54 -10.39
N GLY A 368 -3.03 -0.65 -10.21
CA GLY A 368 -1.82 -0.84 -9.42
C GLY A 368 -0.62 -0.23 -10.11
N ASP A 369 0.03 0.73 -9.49
CA ASP A 369 1.06 1.57 -10.12
C ASP A 369 2.40 0.84 -10.36
N LEU A 370 2.75 -0.17 -9.53
CA LEU A 370 4.01 -0.90 -9.70
C LEU A 370 4.02 -1.81 -10.92
N ALA A 371 2.89 -2.43 -11.24
CA ALA A 371 2.82 -3.47 -12.27
C ALA A 371 3.25 -2.96 -13.65
N PRO A 372 2.78 -1.80 -14.18
CA PRO A 372 3.24 -1.31 -15.48
C PRO A 372 4.75 -1.05 -15.54
N ALA A 373 5.32 -0.47 -14.48
CA ALA A 373 6.75 -0.21 -14.40
C ALA A 373 7.58 -1.52 -14.41
N LEU A 374 7.17 -2.49 -13.61
CA LEU A 374 7.82 -3.80 -13.53
C LEU A 374 7.68 -4.61 -14.83
N ILE A 375 6.51 -4.57 -15.48
CA ILE A 375 6.28 -5.24 -16.78
C ILE A 375 7.19 -4.62 -17.86
N ALA A 376 7.30 -3.29 -17.92
CA ALA A 376 8.18 -2.62 -18.85
C ALA A 376 9.65 -2.97 -18.61
N LEU A 377 10.07 -3.15 -17.37
CA LEU A 377 11.39 -3.62 -16.99
C LEU A 377 11.62 -5.10 -17.33
N GLY A 378 10.60 -5.85 -17.76
CA GLY A 378 10.70 -7.29 -18.06
C GLY A 378 10.72 -8.18 -16.82
N ALA A 379 10.09 -7.74 -15.74
CA ALA A 379 10.07 -8.47 -14.48
C ALA A 379 9.38 -9.84 -14.57
N GLN A 380 9.81 -10.75 -13.72
CA GLN A 380 9.24 -12.07 -13.48
C GLN A 380 8.80 -12.20 -12.03
N VAL A 381 7.81 -13.03 -11.77
CA VAL A 381 7.38 -13.43 -10.43
C VAL A 381 7.86 -14.82 -10.09
N VAL A 382 8.33 -15.01 -8.86
CA VAL A 382 8.69 -16.31 -8.28
C VAL A 382 7.56 -16.74 -7.36
N LEU A 383 6.87 -17.82 -7.74
CA LEU A 383 5.80 -18.43 -6.96
C LEU A 383 6.37 -19.66 -6.25
N ARG A 384 6.12 -19.79 -4.95
CA ARG A 384 6.64 -20.90 -4.13
C ARG A 384 5.51 -21.60 -3.38
N SER A 385 5.69 -22.89 -3.21
CA SER A 385 4.85 -23.75 -2.36
C SER A 385 5.74 -24.76 -1.62
N ALA A 386 5.14 -25.63 -0.83
CA ALA A 386 5.84 -26.76 -0.21
C ALA A 386 6.47 -27.72 -1.25
N ALA A 387 5.90 -27.80 -2.46
CA ALA A 387 6.38 -28.67 -3.53
C ALA A 387 7.56 -28.09 -4.33
N GLY A 388 7.83 -26.79 -4.21
CA GLY A 388 8.91 -26.14 -4.96
C GLY A 388 8.58 -24.71 -5.39
N ALA A 389 9.32 -24.24 -6.41
CA ALA A 389 9.16 -22.90 -6.96
C ALA A 389 9.01 -22.95 -8.48
N ARG A 390 8.26 -22.00 -9.04
CA ARG A 390 8.17 -21.73 -10.47
C ARG A 390 8.22 -20.24 -10.75
N THR A 391 8.69 -19.88 -11.93
CA THR A 391 8.83 -18.48 -12.36
C THR A 391 8.02 -18.25 -13.62
N LEU A 392 7.39 -17.08 -13.74
CA LEU A 392 6.69 -16.67 -14.96
C LEU A 392 6.84 -15.15 -15.16
N PRO A 393 6.75 -14.65 -16.41
CA PRO A 393 6.71 -13.22 -16.68
C PRO A 393 5.58 -12.55 -15.92
N LEU A 394 5.85 -11.35 -15.35
CA LEU A 394 4.85 -10.64 -14.55
C LEU A 394 3.57 -10.34 -15.34
N GLU A 395 3.66 -10.06 -16.65
CA GLU A 395 2.47 -9.84 -17.48
C GLU A 395 1.52 -11.05 -17.53
N GLN A 396 2.03 -12.27 -17.34
CA GLN A 396 1.25 -13.51 -17.30
C GLN A 396 0.68 -13.82 -15.91
N PHE A 397 1.09 -13.06 -14.90
CA PHE A 397 0.61 -13.25 -13.54
C PHE A 397 -0.83 -12.76 -13.35
N PHE A 398 -1.26 -11.76 -14.11
CA PHE A 398 -2.59 -11.16 -14.04
C PHE A 398 -3.53 -11.84 -15.03
N LEU A 399 -4.48 -12.64 -14.55
CA LEU A 399 -5.41 -13.39 -15.40
C LEU A 399 -6.70 -12.61 -15.69
N ALA A 400 -7.21 -11.88 -14.70
CA ALA A 400 -8.41 -11.06 -14.80
C ALA A 400 -8.44 -10.05 -13.63
N TYR A 401 -9.48 -9.22 -13.57
CA TYR A 401 -9.70 -8.33 -12.44
C TYR A 401 -9.67 -9.10 -11.11
N ARG A 402 -8.74 -8.72 -10.23
CA ARG A 402 -8.49 -9.36 -8.92
C ARG A 402 -8.21 -10.87 -8.99
N LYS A 403 -7.71 -11.38 -10.11
CA LYS A 403 -7.36 -12.79 -10.30
C LYS A 403 -5.93 -12.93 -10.81
N THR A 404 -5.14 -13.71 -10.08
CA THR A 404 -3.74 -14.01 -10.40
C THR A 404 -3.54 -15.47 -10.81
N ALA A 405 -2.35 -15.79 -11.31
CA ALA A 405 -1.92 -17.13 -11.67
C ALA A 405 -1.46 -18.00 -10.47
N LEU A 406 -1.62 -17.51 -9.24
CA LEU A 406 -1.36 -18.30 -8.02
C LEU A 406 -2.23 -19.55 -8.00
N GLN A 407 -1.61 -20.68 -7.73
CA GLN A 407 -2.29 -21.95 -7.48
C GLN A 407 -2.54 -22.16 -5.98
N PRO A 408 -3.49 -23.03 -5.58
CA PRO A 408 -3.69 -23.36 -4.18
C PRO A 408 -2.38 -23.78 -3.50
N GLY A 409 -2.09 -23.20 -2.33
CA GLY A 409 -0.87 -23.46 -1.58
C GLY A 409 0.37 -22.69 -2.05
N GLU A 410 0.28 -21.89 -3.11
CA GLU A 410 1.37 -21.02 -3.55
C GLU A 410 1.31 -19.65 -2.88
N VAL A 411 2.49 -19.07 -2.69
CA VAL A 411 2.67 -17.65 -2.35
C VAL A 411 3.56 -16.98 -3.39
N LEU A 412 3.34 -15.69 -3.64
CA LEU A 412 4.33 -14.87 -4.32
C LEU A 412 5.51 -14.68 -3.36
N ALA A 413 6.67 -15.24 -3.72
CA ALA A 413 7.86 -15.19 -2.87
C ALA A 413 8.76 -13.98 -3.21
N ALA A 414 8.96 -13.71 -4.49
CA ALA A 414 9.81 -12.63 -4.95
C ALA A 414 9.39 -12.12 -6.33
N VAL A 415 9.86 -10.93 -6.67
CA VAL A 415 9.86 -10.36 -8.02
C VAL A 415 11.31 -10.27 -8.48
N ARG A 416 11.62 -10.82 -9.65
CA ARG A 416 12.92 -10.73 -10.28
C ARG A 416 12.88 -9.72 -11.41
N VAL A 417 13.86 -8.84 -11.47
CA VAL A 417 13.93 -7.75 -12.45
C VAL A 417 15.30 -7.78 -13.10
N PRO A 418 15.40 -7.88 -14.44
CA PRO A 418 16.68 -7.77 -15.11
C PRO A 418 17.22 -6.35 -14.99
N GLU A 419 18.54 -6.21 -14.98
CA GLU A 419 19.15 -4.89 -15.13
C GLU A 419 18.84 -4.37 -16.54
N PRO A 420 18.37 -3.11 -16.67
CA PRO A 420 18.17 -2.52 -18.00
C PRO A 420 19.46 -2.54 -18.81
N ALA A 421 19.35 -2.83 -20.11
CA ALA A 421 20.52 -2.86 -20.99
C ALA A 421 21.24 -1.49 -20.99
N PRO A 422 22.57 -1.46 -21.14
CA PRO A 422 23.30 -0.22 -21.27
C PRO A 422 22.73 0.65 -22.41
N GLY A 423 22.39 1.90 -22.11
CA GLY A 423 21.79 2.82 -23.09
C GLY A 423 20.26 2.66 -23.29
N ALA A 424 19.62 1.67 -22.66
CA ALA A 424 18.18 1.58 -22.66
C ALA A 424 17.54 2.82 -22.02
N ARG A 425 16.45 3.27 -22.65
CA ARG A 425 15.61 4.37 -22.15
C ARG A 425 14.44 3.78 -21.40
N VAL A 426 14.28 4.18 -20.15
CA VAL A 426 13.25 3.60 -19.28
C VAL A 426 12.58 4.69 -18.46
N ALA A 427 11.25 4.68 -18.42
CA ALA A 427 10.50 5.60 -17.57
C ALA A 427 9.21 4.96 -17.04
N ALA A 428 8.72 5.51 -15.93
CA ALA A 428 7.38 5.21 -15.43
C ALA A 428 6.63 6.50 -15.10
N TYR A 429 5.32 6.49 -15.35
CA TYR A 429 4.47 7.65 -15.23
C TYR A 429 3.19 7.31 -14.48
N LYS A 430 2.69 8.29 -13.75
CA LYS A 430 1.39 8.24 -13.09
C LYS A 430 0.62 9.53 -13.39
N VAL A 431 -0.59 9.38 -13.88
CA VAL A 431 -1.53 10.50 -14.07
C VAL A 431 -2.73 10.28 -13.16
N SER A 432 -2.99 11.23 -12.28
CA SER A 432 -4.06 11.24 -11.29
C SER A 432 -4.60 12.66 -11.08
N LYS A 433 -5.77 12.80 -10.46
CA LYS A 433 -6.39 14.11 -10.22
C LYS A 433 -5.66 14.93 -9.15
N ARG A 434 -5.10 14.24 -8.15
CA ARG A 434 -4.25 14.84 -7.12
C ARG A 434 -2.83 14.30 -7.26
N ARG A 435 -1.87 15.04 -6.79
CA ARG A 435 -0.47 14.63 -6.83
C ARG A 435 -0.18 13.48 -5.88
N GLU A 436 -0.69 13.60 -4.65
CA GLU A 436 -0.45 12.68 -3.55
C GLU A 436 -1.75 11.94 -3.19
N LEU A 437 -1.65 10.75 -2.63
CA LEU A 437 -2.77 9.96 -2.12
C LEU A 437 -3.93 9.84 -3.10
N ASP A 438 -3.63 9.59 -4.38
CA ASP A 438 -4.67 9.44 -5.37
C ASP A 438 -4.45 8.21 -6.24
N ILE A 439 -5.56 7.65 -6.68
CA ILE A 439 -5.59 6.48 -7.55
C ILE A 439 -5.36 6.93 -8.98
N SER A 440 -4.52 6.21 -9.72
CA SER A 440 -4.18 6.52 -11.09
C SER A 440 -5.41 6.49 -12.01
N ALA A 441 -5.54 7.52 -12.84
CA ALA A 441 -6.34 7.45 -14.05
C ALA A 441 -5.65 6.53 -15.06
N VAL A 442 -4.36 6.80 -15.32
CA VAL A 442 -3.48 5.98 -16.15
C VAL A 442 -2.11 5.93 -15.50
N ALA A 443 -1.52 4.73 -15.41
CA ALA A 443 -0.12 4.52 -15.12
C ALA A 443 0.56 3.91 -16.35
N ALA A 444 1.82 4.26 -16.62
CA ALA A 444 2.57 3.69 -17.72
C ALA A 444 4.00 3.34 -17.29
N GLY A 445 4.50 2.21 -17.79
CA GLY A 445 5.91 1.84 -17.79
C GLY A 445 6.37 1.70 -19.25
N LEU A 446 7.44 2.38 -19.62
CA LEU A 446 7.95 2.45 -20.99
C LEU A 446 9.44 2.12 -21.01
N TYR A 447 9.83 1.30 -21.96
CA TYR A 447 11.19 0.82 -22.16
C TYR A 447 11.52 0.80 -23.65
N VAL A 448 12.66 1.34 -24.08
CA VAL A 448 13.14 1.30 -25.45
C VAL A 448 14.65 1.09 -25.51
N GLU A 449 15.08 0.17 -26.34
CA GLU A 449 16.47 0.02 -26.78
C GLU A 449 16.57 0.39 -28.27
N THR A 450 17.69 0.97 -28.65
CA THR A 450 18.03 1.26 -30.06
C THR A 450 19.42 0.75 -30.40
N CYS A 451 19.59 0.25 -31.63
CA CYS A 451 20.93 0.00 -32.15
C CYS A 451 21.67 1.33 -32.44
N PRO A 452 22.98 1.29 -32.77
CA PRO A 452 23.77 2.48 -33.09
C PRO A 452 23.18 3.32 -34.23
N GLU A 453 22.47 2.70 -35.16
CA GLU A 453 21.79 3.35 -36.30
C GLU A 453 20.47 4.01 -35.88
N GLY A 454 20.09 3.94 -34.61
CA GLY A 454 18.90 4.56 -34.06
C GLY A 454 17.59 3.78 -34.30
N LEU A 455 17.66 2.52 -34.77
CA LEU A 455 16.49 1.67 -34.93
C LEU A 455 16.10 1.03 -33.59
N VAL A 456 14.81 0.96 -33.32
CA VAL A 456 14.27 0.30 -32.11
C VAL A 456 14.48 -1.21 -32.20
N THR A 457 15.32 -1.75 -31.33
CA THR A 457 15.62 -3.19 -31.23
C THR A 457 14.68 -3.87 -30.25
N GLU A 458 14.38 -3.22 -29.12
CA GLU A 458 13.43 -3.71 -28.12
C GLU A 458 12.55 -2.56 -27.62
N VAL A 459 11.27 -2.86 -27.45
CA VAL A 459 10.29 -1.92 -26.88
C VAL A 459 9.30 -2.67 -26.01
N ARG A 460 9.04 -2.16 -24.83
CA ARG A 460 7.98 -2.62 -23.92
C ARG A 460 7.20 -1.41 -23.42
N ALA A 461 5.90 -1.41 -23.67
CA ALA A 461 4.99 -0.35 -23.27
C ALA A 461 3.82 -0.97 -22.50
N ALA A 462 3.81 -0.81 -21.17
CA ALA A 462 2.80 -1.38 -20.29
C ALA A 462 1.97 -0.29 -19.63
N PHE A 463 0.66 -0.51 -19.54
CA PHE A 463 -0.29 0.46 -19.01
C PHE A 463 -1.17 -0.14 -17.91
N GLY A 464 -1.45 0.69 -16.90
CA GLY A 464 -2.50 0.48 -15.91
C GLY A 464 -3.65 1.46 -16.14
N GLY A 465 -4.88 1.05 -15.82
CA GLY A 465 -6.08 1.86 -16.03
C GLY A 465 -6.63 1.84 -17.47
N MET A 466 -6.03 1.06 -18.37
CA MET A 466 -6.43 0.95 -19.77
C MET A 466 -7.20 -0.33 -20.09
N ALA A 467 -7.10 -1.36 -19.25
CA ALA A 467 -7.75 -2.67 -19.38
C ALA A 467 -8.16 -3.21 -18.00
N ALA A 468 -8.77 -4.40 -17.95
CA ALA A 468 -9.14 -5.08 -16.71
C ALA A 468 -7.93 -5.52 -15.86
N THR A 469 -6.74 -5.59 -16.46
CA THR A 469 -5.46 -5.89 -15.82
C THR A 469 -4.39 -4.94 -16.34
N PRO A 470 -3.27 -4.73 -15.63
CA PRO A 470 -2.09 -4.12 -16.21
C PRO A 470 -1.65 -4.92 -17.45
N ALA A 471 -1.47 -4.26 -18.59
CA ALA A 471 -1.24 -4.94 -19.86
C ALA A 471 -0.27 -4.18 -20.77
N ARG A 472 0.39 -4.93 -21.67
CA ARG A 472 1.29 -4.37 -22.72
C ARG A 472 0.50 -3.93 -23.93
N ALA A 473 0.94 -2.81 -24.53
CA ALA A 473 0.44 -2.29 -25.80
C ALA A 473 1.15 -2.97 -26.97
N ARG A 474 0.76 -4.20 -27.29
CA ARG A 474 1.44 -5.04 -28.28
C ARG A 474 1.41 -4.48 -29.69
N GLY A 475 0.31 -3.83 -30.09
CA GLY A 475 0.18 -3.16 -31.37
C GLY A 475 1.13 -1.97 -31.49
N LEU A 476 1.18 -1.13 -30.44
CA LEU A 476 2.15 -0.02 -30.38
C LEU A 476 3.59 -0.53 -30.46
N GLU A 477 3.93 -1.57 -29.69
CA GLU A 477 5.27 -2.16 -29.69
C GLU A 477 5.66 -2.70 -31.08
N ALA A 478 4.74 -3.38 -31.75
CA ALA A 478 4.96 -3.88 -33.12
C ALA A 478 5.16 -2.76 -34.13
N ALA A 479 4.41 -1.65 -34.00
CA ALA A 479 4.53 -0.48 -34.86
C ALA A 479 5.87 0.26 -34.71
N LEU A 480 6.48 0.21 -33.52
CA LEU A 480 7.76 0.87 -33.22
C LEU A 480 8.97 -0.02 -33.54
N ARG A 481 8.88 -1.34 -33.37
CA ARG A 481 10.02 -2.26 -33.51
C ARG A 481 10.59 -2.23 -34.94
N GLY A 482 11.93 -2.13 -35.06
CA GLY A 482 12.65 -2.05 -36.33
C GLY A 482 12.54 -0.71 -37.04
N LYS A 483 11.88 0.30 -36.44
CA LYS A 483 11.77 1.66 -36.98
C LYS A 483 12.74 2.62 -36.28
N PRO A 484 13.11 3.72 -36.94
CA PRO A 484 13.91 4.76 -36.28
C PRO A 484 13.16 5.36 -35.08
N TRP A 485 13.86 5.58 -33.98
CA TRP A 485 13.29 6.26 -32.80
C TRP A 485 13.20 7.76 -33.05
N THR A 486 12.17 8.17 -33.78
CA THR A 486 11.91 9.57 -34.18
C THR A 486 10.49 9.97 -33.83
N GLU A 487 10.23 11.29 -33.74
CA GLU A 487 8.90 11.84 -33.51
C GLU A 487 7.88 11.34 -34.53
N ALA A 488 8.23 11.38 -35.83
CA ALA A 488 7.36 10.90 -36.89
C ALA A 488 6.98 9.41 -36.74
N THR A 489 7.93 8.58 -36.33
CA THR A 489 7.67 7.15 -36.05
C THR A 489 6.75 6.97 -34.86
N VAL A 490 6.97 7.72 -33.79
CA VAL A 490 6.15 7.68 -32.59
C VAL A 490 4.71 8.09 -32.92
N GLU A 491 4.53 9.25 -33.59
CA GLU A 491 3.19 9.74 -33.98
C GLU A 491 2.45 8.74 -34.88
N ALA A 492 3.14 8.13 -35.83
CA ALA A 492 2.56 7.11 -36.71
C ALA A 492 2.16 5.82 -35.96
N ALA A 493 2.80 5.51 -34.84
CA ALA A 493 2.51 4.32 -34.05
C ALA A 493 1.37 4.50 -33.02
N LEU A 494 1.09 5.75 -32.57
CA LEU A 494 0.11 6.03 -31.51
C LEU A 494 -1.30 5.49 -31.78
N PRO A 495 -1.85 5.52 -33.03
CA PRO A 495 -3.19 5.00 -33.29
C PRO A 495 -3.37 3.52 -32.89
N ALA A 496 -2.30 2.72 -32.85
CA ALA A 496 -2.35 1.32 -32.42
C ALA A 496 -2.82 1.16 -30.96
N LEU A 497 -2.64 2.18 -30.11
CA LEU A 497 -3.15 2.16 -28.74
C LEU A 497 -4.68 2.00 -28.66
N ALA A 498 -5.41 2.52 -29.65
CA ALA A 498 -6.86 2.38 -29.72
C ALA A 498 -7.31 0.94 -30.05
N ASP A 499 -6.45 0.15 -30.69
CA ASP A 499 -6.68 -1.26 -30.94
C ASP A 499 -6.23 -2.13 -29.74
N ASP A 500 -5.12 -1.76 -29.10
CA ASP A 500 -4.60 -2.46 -27.92
C ASP A 500 -5.54 -2.37 -26.71
N PHE A 501 -6.26 -1.23 -26.55
CA PHE A 501 -7.02 -0.95 -25.33
C PHE A 501 -8.43 -0.42 -25.60
N LYS A 502 -9.36 -0.87 -24.76
CA LYS A 502 -10.75 -0.34 -24.71
C LYS A 502 -11.04 0.10 -23.26
N PRO A 503 -10.48 1.23 -22.81
CA PRO A 503 -10.64 1.67 -21.43
C PRO A 503 -12.09 2.02 -21.08
N LEU A 504 -12.42 1.90 -19.79
CA LEU A 504 -13.75 2.24 -19.27
C LEU A 504 -13.83 3.73 -18.91
N SER A 505 -15.02 4.30 -19.02
CA SER A 505 -15.38 5.56 -18.35
C SER A 505 -15.89 5.27 -16.95
N ASP A 506 -15.38 5.98 -15.95
CA ASP A 506 -15.78 5.84 -14.54
C ASP A 506 -15.76 7.21 -13.83
N HIS A 507 -16.00 7.23 -12.52
CA HIS A 507 -15.95 8.44 -11.70
C HIS A 507 -14.58 9.15 -11.68
N ARG A 508 -13.50 8.49 -12.11
CA ARG A 508 -12.15 9.05 -12.18
C ARG A 508 -11.94 9.84 -13.46
N CYS A 509 -12.29 9.24 -14.61
CA CYS A 509 -12.16 9.89 -15.91
C CYS A 509 -12.88 9.12 -17.03
N SER A 510 -13.07 9.77 -18.16
CA SER A 510 -13.65 9.15 -19.35
C SER A 510 -12.64 8.24 -20.08
N ALA A 511 -13.17 7.29 -20.87
CA ALA A 511 -12.39 6.44 -21.76
C ALA A 511 -11.54 7.27 -22.74
N TRP A 512 -12.12 8.34 -23.29
CA TRP A 512 -11.42 9.29 -24.16
C TRP A 512 -10.19 9.90 -23.46
N PHE A 513 -10.37 10.39 -22.22
CA PHE A 513 -9.25 10.99 -21.47
C PHE A 513 -8.13 9.96 -21.22
N ARG A 514 -8.48 8.72 -20.88
CA ARG A 514 -7.47 7.65 -20.70
C ARG A 514 -6.68 7.39 -21.96
N GLY A 515 -7.35 7.33 -23.13
CA GLY A 515 -6.69 7.18 -24.43
C GLY A 515 -5.74 8.33 -24.74
N GLN A 516 -6.21 9.58 -24.59
CA GLN A 516 -5.37 10.76 -24.83
C GLN A 516 -4.16 10.84 -23.88
N VAL A 517 -4.35 10.46 -22.60
CA VAL A 517 -3.24 10.39 -21.64
C VAL A 517 -2.23 9.33 -22.05
N ALA A 518 -2.67 8.12 -22.44
CA ALA A 518 -1.77 7.06 -22.88
C ALA A 518 -0.91 7.49 -24.07
N GLU A 519 -1.51 8.10 -25.10
CA GLU A 519 -0.77 8.67 -26.24
C GLU A 519 0.24 9.74 -25.78
N ASN A 520 -0.19 10.69 -24.94
CA ASN A 520 0.66 11.78 -24.48
C ASN A 520 1.80 11.29 -23.59
N LEU A 521 1.63 10.18 -22.85
CA LEU A 521 2.72 9.57 -22.10
C LEU A 521 3.79 8.95 -23.01
N VAL A 522 3.40 8.37 -24.15
CA VAL A 522 4.35 7.88 -25.15
C VAL A 522 5.09 9.05 -25.82
N ARG A 523 4.38 10.12 -26.19
CA ARG A 523 5.01 11.37 -26.71
C ARG A 523 5.99 11.95 -25.71
N GLY A 524 5.56 12.10 -24.44
CA GLY A 524 6.40 12.61 -23.37
C GLY A 524 7.66 11.77 -23.16
N PHE A 525 7.53 10.44 -23.20
CA PHE A 525 8.66 9.53 -23.11
C PHE A 525 9.66 9.73 -24.26
N TYR A 526 9.16 9.87 -25.50
CA TYR A 526 10.02 10.19 -26.63
C TYR A 526 10.76 11.52 -26.39
N LEU A 527 10.06 12.59 -26.05
CA LEU A 527 10.65 13.91 -25.82
C LEU A 527 11.69 13.90 -24.68
N GLU A 528 11.41 13.20 -23.58
CA GLU A 528 12.35 13.05 -22.46
C GLU A 528 13.61 12.26 -22.84
N THR A 529 13.54 11.38 -23.83
CA THR A 529 14.59 10.41 -24.14
C THR A 529 15.31 10.68 -25.46
N ALA A 530 14.74 11.47 -26.36
CA ALA A 530 15.35 11.82 -27.65
C ALA A 530 16.26 13.04 -27.57
N ALA A 531 15.99 13.98 -26.66
CA ALA A 531 16.78 15.20 -26.53
C ALA A 531 18.17 14.93 -25.93
N THR A 532 19.20 15.58 -26.53
CA THR A 532 20.57 15.62 -25.96
C THR A 532 21.04 17.08 -25.96
N PRO A 533 21.32 17.74 -24.83
CA PRO A 533 21.17 17.22 -23.45
C PRO A 533 19.69 17.02 -23.10
N ARG A 534 19.40 16.00 -22.29
CA ARG A 534 18.04 15.80 -21.75
C ARG A 534 17.62 17.06 -21.01
N PRO A 535 16.40 17.59 -21.24
CA PRO A 535 15.89 18.60 -20.34
C PRO A 535 15.89 18.01 -18.92
N GLU A 536 16.52 18.68 -17.97
CA GLU A 536 16.34 18.33 -16.58
C GLU A 536 14.86 18.38 -16.27
N LEU A 537 14.31 17.27 -15.80
CA LEU A 537 12.96 17.32 -15.23
C LEU A 537 12.98 18.37 -14.15
N PRO A 538 12.11 19.38 -14.18
CA PRO A 538 12.07 20.38 -13.13
C PRO A 538 12.01 19.66 -11.79
N PRO A 539 12.78 20.12 -10.80
CA PRO A 539 12.68 19.57 -9.45
C PRO A 539 11.19 19.57 -9.10
N ARG A 540 10.75 18.52 -8.37
CA ARG A 540 9.34 18.37 -7.98
C ARG A 540 8.79 19.75 -7.63
N PRO A 541 7.79 20.30 -8.35
CA PRO A 541 7.35 21.66 -8.09
C PRO A 541 6.96 21.73 -6.62
N THR A 542 7.72 22.45 -5.83
CA THR A 542 7.26 22.88 -4.51
C THR A 542 5.97 23.63 -4.79
N ALA A 543 4.87 23.24 -4.15
CA ALA A 543 3.55 23.83 -4.37
C ALA A 543 3.47 25.25 -3.79
N THR A 544 4.33 26.13 -4.26
CA THR A 544 4.22 27.58 -4.09
C THR A 544 3.84 28.16 -5.44
N VAL A 545 2.54 28.20 -5.70
CA VAL A 545 2.02 29.25 -6.58
C VAL A 545 2.35 30.57 -5.85
N ARG A 546 3.40 31.25 -6.26
CA ARG A 546 3.52 32.69 -5.97
C ARG A 546 2.39 33.36 -6.74
N LEU A 547 1.31 33.65 -6.06
CA LEU A 547 0.39 34.68 -6.51
C LEU A 547 1.19 35.99 -6.44
N GLU A 548 1.75 36.44 -7.55
CA GLU A 548 2.12 37.83 -7.68
C GLU A 548 0.80 38.61 -7.66
N VAL A 549 0.56 39.27 -6.55
CA VAL A 549 -0.46 40.31 -6.47
C VAL A 549 0.08 41.42 -7.36
N VAL A 550 -0.44 41.54 -8.58
CA VAL A 550 -0.22 42.71 -9.41
C VAL A 550 -0.88 43.88 -8.70
N PRO A 551 -0.17 45.00 -8.44
CA PRO A 551 -0.68 46.14 -7.68
C PRO A 551 -1.90 46.80 -8.33
#